data_0ab61db684fbc8638f1ccbd49f91081d
#
_entry.id   0ab61db684fbc8638f1ccbd49f91081d
#
_cell.length_a   1.000
_cell.length_b   1.000
_cell.length_c   1.000
_cell.angle_alpha   90.00
_cell.angle_beta   90.00
_cell.angle_gamma   90.00
#
_symmetry.space_group_name_H-M   'P 1'
#
loop_
_entity.id
_entity.type
_entity.pdbx_description
1 polymer ?
#
loop_
_entity_poly.entity_id
_entity_poly.type
_entity_poly.pdbx_seq_one_letter_code
_entity_poly.pdbx_strand_id
1 'polypeptide(L)'
;MTDPARASSSDTPTTTARVDAAVGAGAPSRPRPELEIAVTSLAGARVALEGGADRVELCSALELGGVTPSQGLADLVVDAGLPVHALVRCRAGGFDYDADELAVMLREVRALVATGVAGVVVGALRPDGSLDEEALARLRDAAGPSVEVTVHRAVDRSADPVASVARLAALGVHRVLTSGGASRVADGLAAGTIAAMVRAAGPVQVMAGGGVRADDVPGLASAGVAAVHLSASRLVGPGHDGGPAEARRPVSLGSAASDSHPVTDLAAVRAARRALDVLG
;
A
#
# COMPACT_ATOMS: atom_id res chain seq x y z
N MET A 1 -99.82 6.72 3.03
CA MET A 1 -99.82 5.35 2.55
C MET A 1 -98.40 4.92 2.34
N THR A 2 -98.01 3.98 3.21
CA THR A 2 -97.04 2.96 3.08
C THR A 2 -95.57 3.38 2.93
N ASP A 3 -94.82 3.21 3.89
CA ASP A 3 -94.12 2.16 4.69
C ASP A 3 -92.88 1.65 4.08
N PRO A 4 -92.13 0.88 4.81
CA PRO A 4 -91.09 1.30 5.76
C PRO A 4 -89.71 0.71 5.39
N ALA A 5 -88.80 1.21 6.12
CA ALA A 5 -87.50 0.71 6.56
C ALA A 5 -87.00 -0.72 6.23
N ARG A 6 -85.77 -0.84 5.82
CA ARG A 6 -84.91 -1.98 6.18
C ARG A 6 -83.49 -1.52 6.47
N ALA A 7 -83.11 -1.69 7.69
CA ALA A 7 -81.72 -1.59 8.12
C ALA A 7 -80.88 -2.77 7.57
N SER A 8 -79.70 -2.50 7.03
CA SER A 8 -78.69 -3.48 6.76
C SER A 8 -77.42 -3.10 7.53
N SER A 9 -77.07 -3.95 8.45
CA SER A 9 -75.82 -3.96 9.20
C SER A 9 -74.65 -4.24 8.24
N SER A 10 -73.70 -3.35 8.20
CA SER A 10 -72.40 -3.58 7.50
C SER A 10 -71.38 -3.98 8.52
N ASP A 11 -71.03 -5.27 8.46
CA ASP A 11 -69.83 -5.80 9.11
C ASP A 11 -68.58 -5.23 8.46
N THR A 12 -67.75 -4.57 9.25
CA THR A 12 -66.43 -4.11 8.83
C THR A 12 -65.41 -5.17 9.19
N PRO A 13 -64.67 -5.74 8.25
CA PRO A 13 -63.58 -6.66 8.61
C PRO A 13 -62.37 -5.87 9.12
N THR A 14 -61.93 -6.16 10.34
CA THR A 14 -60.69 -5.69 10.95
C THR A 14 -59.51 -6.31 10.21
N THR A 15 -58.85 -5.52 9.37
CA THR A 15 -57.60 -5.91 8.74
C THR A 15 -56.45 -5.73 9.75
N THR A 16 -55.97 -6.83 10.31
CA THR A 16 -54.71 -6.87 11.07
C THR A 16 -53.55 -6.69 10.09
N ALA A 17 -52.97 -5.50 10.09
CA ALA A 17 -51.72 -5.25 9.37
C ALA A 17 -50.59 -6.04 10.04
N ARG A 18 -50.08 -7.03 9.34
CA ARG A 18 -48.77 -7.65 9.65
C ARG A 18 -47.69 -6.60 9.43
N VAL A 19 -46.99 -6.24 10.47
CA VAL A 19 -45.77 -5.47 10.41
C VAL A 19 -44.68 -6.47 9.98
N ASP A 20 -44.39 -6.52 8.68
CA ASP A 20 -43.19 -7.20 8.19
C ASP A 20 -41.99 -6.43 8.69
N ALA A 21 -41.25 -7.07 9.63
CA ALA A 21 -39.97 -6.60 10.06
C ALA A 21 -39.03 -6.59 8.84
N ALA A 22 -38.70 -5.41 8.34
CA ALA A 22 -37.66 -5.22 7.36
C ALA A 22 -36.35 -5.76 7.95
N VAL A 23 -35.93 -6.92 7.46
CA VAL A 23 -34.60 -7.45 7.69
C VAL A 23 -33.63 -6.38 7.19
N GLY A 24 -32.84 -5.82 8.11
CA GLY A 24 -31.90 -4.76 7.85
C GLY A 24 -30.96 -5.17 6.69
N ALA A 25 -30.97 -4.37 5.65
CA ALA A 25 -29.95 -4.45 4.60
C ALA A 25 -28.61 -4.25 5.28
N GLY A 26 -27.81 -5.32 5.37
CA GLY A 26 -26.45 -5.26 5.87
C GLY A 26 -25.70 -4.17 5.12
N ALA A 27 -24.97 -3.35 5.85
CA ALA A 27 -24.07 -2.37 5.23
C ALA A 27 -23.20 -3.11 4.19
N PRO A 28 -22.95 -2.52 3.01
CA PRO A 28 -22.13 -3.16 2.00
C PRO A 28 -20.78 -3.57 2.63
N SER A 29 -20.42 -4.83 2.53
CA SER A 29 -19.14 -5.32 3.03
C SER A 29 -18.04 -4.50 2.35
N ARG A 30 -17.14 -3.90 3.15
CA ARG A 30 -15.99 -3.20 2.59
C ARG A 30 -15.15 -4.22 1.81
N PRO A 31 -14.65 -3.84 0.62
CA PRO A 31 -13.77 -4.72 -0.11
C PRO A 31 -12.54 -5.06 0.75
N ARG A 32 -12.09 -6.30 0.67
CA ARG A 32 -10.88 -6.79 1.32
C ARG A 32 -9.67 -5.91 0.94
N PRO A 33 -8.79 -5.54 1.90
CA PRO A 33 -7.57 -4.83 1.55
C PRO A 33 -6.69 -5.63 0.58
N GLU A 34 -6.05 -4.93 -0.35
CA GLU A 34 -5.08 -5.53 -1.29
C GLU A 34 -3.76 -5.84 -0.59
N LEU A 35 -3.03 -6.84 -1.12
CA LEU A 35 -1.71 -7.23 -0.67
C LEU A 35 -0.63 -6.74 -1.62
N GLU A 36 0.23 -5.85 -1.14
CA GLU A 36 1.42 -5.41 -1.85
C GLU A 36 2.68 -5.95 -1.19
N ILE A 37 3.59 -6.51 -2.00
CA ILE A 37 4.88 -7.04 -1.53
C ILE A 37 6.03 -6.23 -2.11
N ALA A 38 6.93 -5.73 -1.24
CA ALA A 38 8.18 -5.12 -1.66
C ALA A 38 9.15 -6.19 -2.17
N VAL A 39 9.65 -6.02 -3.38
CA VAL A 39 10.54 -6.96 -4.05
C VAL A 39 11.77 -6.25 -4.61
N THR A 40 12.90 -6.97 -4.65
CA THR A 40 14.19 -6.46 -5.16
C THR A 40 14.73 -7.28 -6.33
N SER A 41 13.96 -8.26 -6.80
CA SER A 41 14.39 -9.16 -7.87
C SER A 41 13.20 -9.77 -8.62
N LEU A 42 13.45 -10.27 -9.84
CA LEU A 42 12.47 -11.05 -10.61
C LEU A 42 12.03 -12.30 -9.86
N ALA A 43 12.94 -12.99 -9.19
CA ALA A 43 12.60 -14.16 -8.36
C ALA A 43 11.64 -13.77 -7.23
N GLY A 44 11.87 -12.63 -6.58
CA GLY A 44 10.98 -12.10 -5.55
C GLY A 44 9.58 -11.77 -6.09
N ALA A 45 9.48 -11.19 -7.28
CA ALA A 45 8.19 -10.90 -7.93
C ALA A 45 7.41 -12.19 -8.24
N ARG A 46 8.09 -13.23 -8.72
CA ARG A 46 7.47 -14.56 -8.96
C ARG A 46 6.98 -15.21 -7.66
N VAL A 47 7.76 -15.11 -6.58
CA VAL A 47 7.34 -15.59 -5.25
C VAL A 47 6.13 -14.80 -4.72
N ALA A 48 6.10 -13.49 -4.94
CA ALA A 48 4.95 -12.66 -4.57
C ALA A 48 3.68 -13.08 -5.32
N LEU A 49 3.78 -13.31 -6.64
CA LEU A 49 2.69 -13.82 -7.49
C LEU A 49 2.20 -15.20 -6.99
N GLU A 50 3.11 -16.15 -6.77
CA GLU A 50 2.78 -17.49 -6.26
C GLU A 50 2.13 -17.43 -4.87
N GLY A 51 2.52 -16.47 -4.05
CA GLY A 51 1.98 -16.24 -2.71
C GLY A 51 0.63 -15.54 -2.68
N GLY A 52 0.14 -15.05 -3.83
CA GLY A 52 -1.16 -14.40 -3.97
C GLY A 52 -1.13 -12.89 -3.67
N ALA A 53 -0.01 -12.22 -3.91
CA ALA A 53 0.03 -10.75 -3.88
C ALA A 53 -0.85 -10.17 -5.01
N ASP A 54 -1.47 -9.02 -4.74
CA ASP A 54 -2.27 -8.29 -5.73
C ASP A 54 -1.39 -7.36 -6.58
N ARG A 55 -0.24 -6.89 -6.06
CA ARG A 55 0.80 -6.13 -6.78
C ARG A 55 2.14 -6.21 -6.05
N VAL A 56 3.18 -5.68 -6.68
CA VAL A 56 4.50 -5.54 -6.07
C VAL A 56 4.98 -4.09 -6.07
N GLU A 57 5.68 -3.68 -5.00
CA GLU A 57 6.56 -2.52 -5.03
C GLU A 57 7.96 -2.98 -5.40
N LEU A 58 8.47 -2.49 -6.53
CA LEU A 58 9.81 -2.81 -6.99
C LEU A 58 10.80 -1.75 -6.52
N CYS A 59 11.85 -2.17 -5.81
CA CYS A 59 12.92 -1.31 -5.35
C CYS A 59 14.29 -2.02 -5.43
N SER A 60 15.35 -1.30 -5.10
CA SER A 60 16.67 -1.83 -4.80
C SER A 60 17.06 -1.46 -3.36
N ALA A 61 18.06 -2.12 -2.78
CA ALA A 61 18.64 -1.81 -1.48
C ALA A 61 17.56 -1.65 -0.38
N LEU A 62 16.73 -2.68 -0.19
CA LEU A 62 15.62 -2.68 0.76
C LEU A 62 16.10 -2.46 2.20
N GLU A 63 17.30 -2.89 2.54
CA GLU A 63 17.98 -2.66 3.82
C GLU A 63 18.24 -1.17 4.14
N LEU A 64 18.27 -0.32 3.10
CA LEU A 64 18.37 1.14 3.22
C LEU A 64 16.99 1.84 3.18
N GLY A 65 15.92 1.04 3.23
CA GLY A 65 14.53 1.52 3.07
C GLY A 65 14.09 1.65 1.62
N GLY A 66 14.84 1.05 0.70
CA GLY A 66 14.58 1.08 -0.75
C GLY A 66 15.12 2.33 -1.44
N VAL A 67 15.67 2.14 -2.63
CA VAL A 67 16.01 3.18 -3.61
C VAL A 67 15.49 2.77 -4.99
N THR A 68 15.56 3.65 -5.97
CA THR A 68 15.11 3.42 -7.35
C THR A 68 15.73 2.14 -7.92
N PRO A 69 14.94 1.20 -8.47
CA PRO A 69 15.47 0.01 -9.13
C PRO A 69 16.11 0.38 -10.48
N SER A 70 17.00 -0.48 -10.97
CA SER A 70 17.51 -0.30 -12.34
C SER A 70 16.38 -0.50 -13.37
N GLN A 71 16.47 0.21 -14.49
CA GLN A 71 15.52 0.04 -15.59
C GLN A 71 15.48 -1.41 -16.10
N GLY A 72 16.64 -2.07 -16.24
CA GLY A 72 16.68 -3.46 -16.68
C GLY A 72 16.00 -4.45 -15.72
N LEU A 73 15.98 -4.14 -14.41
CA LEU A 73 15.20 -4.93 -13.46
C LEU A 73 13.70 -4.65 -13.63
N ALA A 74 13.32 -3.38 -13.83
CA ALA A 74 11.92 -3.02 -14.04
C ALA A 74 11.35 -3.66 -15.31
N ASP A 75 12.09 -3.63 -16.43
CA ASP A 75 11.72 -4.30 -17.69
C ASP A 75 11.39 -5.79 -17.48
N LEU A 76 12.25 -6.50 -16.73
CA LEU A 76 12.05 -7.93 -16.46
C LEU A 76 10.87 -8.22 -15.51
N VAL A 77 10.64 -7.34 -14.53
CA VAL A 77 9.62 -7.58 -13.50
C VAL A 77 8.21 -7.23 -14.00
N VAL A 78 8.09 -6.25 -14.91
CA VAL A 78 6.80 -5.92 -15.55
C VAL A 78 6.21 -7.14 -16.25
N ASP A 79 7.04 -7.98 -16.86
CA ASP A 79 6.61 -9.21 -17.52
C ASP A 79 6.23 -10.36 -16.55
N ALA A 80 6.41 -10.17 -15.25
CA ALA A 80 6.14 -11.25 -14.27
C ALA A 80 4.65 -11.52 -14.01
N GLY A 81 3.76 -10.69 -14.51
CA GLY A 81 2.30 -10.91 -14.45
C GLY A 81 1.57 -10.27 -13.26
N LEU A 82 2.26 -9.42 -12.47
CA LEU A 82 1.64 -8.58 -11.45
C LEU A 82 1.76 -7.10 -11.82
N PRO A 83 0.83 -6.23 -11.40
CA PRO A 83 1.03 -4.79 -11.43
C PRO A 83 2.29 -4.42 -10.65
N VAL A 84 3.18 -3.64 -11.27
CA VAL A 84 4.44 -3.20 -10.68
C VAL A 84 4.35 -1.72 -10.35
N HIS A 85 4.58 -1.37 -9.08
CA HIS A 85 4.77 0.00 -8.63
C HIS A 85 6.26 0.20 -8.33
N ALA A 86 6.94 1.06 -9.10
CA ALA A 86 8.37 1.26 -8.96
C ALA A 86 8.69 2.40 -7.99
N LEU A 87 9.53 2.12 -7.00
CA LEU A 87 10.02 3.15 -6.09
C LEU A 87 10.94 4.12 -6.83
N VAL A 88 10.71 5.41 -6.64
CA VAL A 88 11.60 6.48 -7.13
C VAL A 88 12.13 7.25 -5.94
N ARG A 89 13.35 6.93 -5.57
CA ARG A 89 14.11 7.53 -4.47
C ARG A 89 15.59 7.46 -4.80
N CYS A 90 16.18 8.58 -5.14
CA CYS A 90 17.54 8.64 -5.69
C CYS A 90 18.64 8.28 -4.68
N ARG A 91 18.38 8.34 -3.38
CA ARG A 91 19.33 8.00 -2.30
C ARG A 91 18.64 7.56 -1.02
N ALA A 92 19.39 6.92 -0.14
CA ALA A 92 19.00 6.71 1.25
C ALA A 92 18.98 8.03 2.05
N GLY A 93 18.48 7.99 3.28
CA GLY A 93 18.42 9.13 4.20
C GLY A 93 17.08 9.87 4.19
N GLY A 94 17.10 11.20 4.28
CA GLY A 94 15.93 12.06 4.33
C GLY A 94 15.17 12.14 3.01
N PHE A 95 14.11 12.94 3.00
CA PHE A 95 13.24 13.13 1.83
C PHE A 95 13.18 14.59 1.37
N ASP A 96 14.09 15.41 1.86
CA ASP A 96 14.37 16.76 1.41
C ASP A 96 15.39 16.68 0.26
N TYR A 97 14.97 17.00 -0.93
CA TYR A 97 15.77 16.85 -2.15
C TYR A 97 16.15 18.21 -2.71
N ASP A 98 17.39 18.33 -3.16
CA ASP A 98 17.83 19.48 -3.92
C ASP A 98 17.35 19.43 -5.40
N ALA A 99 17.70 20.47 -6.16
CA ALA A 99 17.27 20.57 -7.56
C ALA A 99 17.86 19.48 -8.45
N ASP A 100 19.09 19.03 -8.19
CA ASP A 100 19.77 18.00 -8.97
C ASP A 100 19.21 16.63 -8.65
N GLU A 101 18.96 16.32 -7.38
CA GLU A 101 18.31 15.11 -6.91
C GLU A 101 16.89 14.98 -7.51
N LEU A 102 16.12 16.07 -7.46
CA LEU A 102 14.79 16.08 -8.07
C LEU A 102 14.87 15.90 -9.60
N ALA A 103 15.88 16.49 -10.26
CA ALA A 103 16.07 16.30 -11.70
C ALA A 103 16.42 14.83 -12.05
N VAL A 104 17.16 14.11 -11.19
CA VAL A 104 17.39 12.66 -11.32
C VAL A 104 16.07 11.92 -11.19
N MET A 105 15.30 12.14 -10.09
CA MET A 105 14.05 11.46 -9.85
C MET A 105 13.03 11.65 -10.99
N LEU A 106 12.95 12.84 -11.57
CA LEU A 106 12.09 13.12 -12.72
C LEU A 106 12.48 12.31 -13.99
N ARG A 107 13.77 12.04 -14.19
CA ARG A 107 14.24 11.17 -15.28
C ARG A 107 13.94 9.70 -14.99
N GLU A 108 14.14 9.27 -13.76
CA GLU A 108 13.82 7.91 -13.30
C GLU A 108 12.32 7.60 -13.46
N VAL A 109 11.42 8.52 -13.05
CA VAL A 109 9.98 8.37 -13.28
C VAL A 109 9.69 8.11 -14.76
N ARG A 110 10.21 8.95 -15.67
CA ARG A 110 9.95 8.79 -17.11
C ARG A 110 10.53 7.48 -17.67
N ALA A 111 11.73 7.10 -17.24
CA ALA A 111 12.38 5.86 -17.66
C ALA A 111 11.58 4.62 -17.18
N LEU A 112 11.13 4.61 -15.92
CA LEU A 112 10.34 3.52 -15.36
C LEU A 112 8.94 3.44 -15.99
N VAL A 113 8.28 4.57 -16.22
CA VAL A 113 6.99 4.60 -16.94
C VAL A 113 7.13 4.01 -18.35
N ALA A 114 8.24 4.28 -19.06
CA ALA A 114 8.50 3.71 -20.38
C ALA A 114 8.68 2.18 -20.38
N THR A 115 8.97 1.55 -19.24
CA THR A 115 9.01 0.08 -19.10
C THR A 115 7.62 -0.55 -18.92
N GLY A 116 6.58 0.25 -18.73
CA GLY A 116 5.21 -0.24 -18.55
C GLY A 116 4.81 -0.51 -17.10
N VAL A 117 5.49 0.09 -16.11
CA VAL A 117 5.04 -0.01 -14.70
C VAL A 117 3.64 0.54 -14.53
N ALA A 118 2.83 -0.09 -13.69
CA ALA A 118 1.47 0.32 -13.37
C ALA A 118 1.42 1.57 -12.48
N GLY A 119 2.47 1.78 -11.68
CA GLY A 119 2.56 2.91 -10.77
C GLY A 119 4.00 3.29 -10.42
N VAL A 120 4.14 4.49 -9.85
CA VAL A 120 5.37 4.95 -9.22
C VAL A 120 5.14 5.31 -7.77
N VAL A 121 6.16 5.08 -6.94
CA VAL A 121 6.12 5.37 -5.50
C VAL A 121 7.13 6.47 -5.22
N VAL A 122 6.66 7.63 -4.77
CA VAL A 122 7.44 8.86 -4.60
C VAL A 122 7.20 9.47 -3.22
N GLY A 123 7.99 10.46 -2.87
CA GLY A 123 7.74 11.27 -1.65
C GLY A 123 8.82 12.34 -1.51
N ALA A 124 8.42 13.52 -1.11
CA ALA A 124 9.32 14.64 -0.87
C ALA A 124 8.82 15.50 0.30
N LEU A 125 9.74 15.99 1.12
CA LEU A 125 9.51 16.90 2.23
C LEU A 125 10.34 18.18 2.03
N ARG A 126 9.87 19.26 2.62
CA ARG A 126 10.65 20.48 2.79
C ARG A 126 11.48 20.40 4.08
N PRO A 127 12.49 21.25 4.24
CA PRO A 127 13.31 21.28 5.45
C PRO A 127 12.52 21.56 6.74
N ASP A 128 11.35 22.20 6.65
CA ASP A 128 10.44 22.44 7.78
C ASP A 128 9.57 21.21 8.14
N GLY A 129 9.73 20.12 7.43
CA GLY A 129 8.95 18.88 7.61
C GLY A 129 7.57 18.90 6.94
N SER A 130 7.18 19.93 6.23
CA SER A 130 5.97 19.93 5.41
C SER A 130 6.17 19.10 4.14
N LEU A 131 5.06 18.64 3.50
CA LEU A 131 5.14 18.03 2.18
C LEU A 131 5.68 19.05 1.15
N ASP A 132 6.61 18.61 0.32
CA ASP A 132 6.99 19.38 -0.87
C ASP A 132 5.97 19.12 -1.99
N GLU A 133 4.86 19.86 -1.91
CA GLU A 133 3.75 19.71 -2.86
C GLU A 133 4.17 20.03 -4.30
N GLU A 134 5.13 20.95 -4.49
CA GLU A 134 5.65 21.30 -5.82
C GLU A 134 6.45 20.14 -6.42
N ALA A 135 7.37 19.56 -5.66
CA ALA A 135 8.12 18.37 -6.09
C ALA A 135 7.19 17.20 -6.39
N LEU A 136 6.21 16.93 -5.51
CA LEU A 136 5.23 15.86 -5.71
C LEU A 136 4.38 16.08 -6.95
N ALA A 137 3.92 17.30 -7.22
CA ALA A 137 3.17 17.63 -8.45
C ALA A 137 4.02 17.39 -9.71
N ARG A 138 5.29 17.82 -9.70
CA ARG A 138 6.21 17.60 -10.82
C ARG A 138 6.48 16.11 -11.07
N LEU A 139 6.64 15.31 -10.02
CA LEU A 139 6.83 13.85 -10.13
C LEU A 139 5.57 13.17 -10.67
N ARG A 140 4.39 13.57 -10.20
CA ARG A 140 3.10 13.09 -10.72
C ARG A 140 2.91 13.45 -12.19
N ASP A 141 3.23 14.69 -12.58
CA ASP A 141 3.13 15.11 -13.98
C ASP A 141 4.11 14.35 -14.89
N ALA A 142 5.29 14.02 -14.38
CA ALA A 142 6.26 13.19 -15.10
C ALA A 142 5.78 11.75 -15.30
N ALA A 143 4.97 11.20 -14.36
CA ALA A 143 4.36 9.88 -14.48
C ALA A 143 3.23 9.84 -15.51
N GLY A 144 2.54 10.95 -15.71
CA GLY A 144 1.41 11.06 -16.65
C GLY A 144 0.09 10.50 -16.08
N PRO A 145 -1.02 10.66 -16.80
CA PRO A 145 -2.36 10.41 -16.27
C PRO A 145 -2.75 8.91 -16.17
N SER A 146 -2.02 8.02 -16.83
CA SER A 146 -2.33 6.58 -16.88
C SER A 146 -1.54 5.75 -15.88
N VAL A 147 -0.64 6.37 -15.09
CA VAL A 147 0.21 5.69 -14.12
C VAL A 147 -0.20 6.11 -12.71
N GLU A 148 -0.44 5.14 -11.83
CA GLU A 148 -0.78 5.42 -10.43
C GLU A 148 0.40 6.04 -9.68
N VAL A 149 0.10 7.02 -8.82
CA VAL A 149 1.11 7.63 -7.95
C VAL A 149 0.79 7.31 -6.50
N THR A 150 1.75 6.68 -5.83
CA THR A 150 1.71 6.42 -4.40
C THR A 150 2.72 7.32 -3.70
N VAL A 151 2.30 8.01 -2.63
CA VAL A 151 3.25 8.69 -1.74
C VAL A 151 3.71 7.71 -0.67
N HIS A 152 5.04 7.51 -0.57
CA HIS A 152 5.64 6.58 0.38
C HIS A 152 5.71 7.15 1.81
N ARG A 153 6.39 6.44 2.72
CA ARG A 153 6.53 6.76 4.14
C ARG A 153 7.26 8.09 4.47
N ALA A 154 7.54 8.93 3.48
CA ALA A 154 7.91 10.33 3.76
C ALA A 154 6.83 11.02 4.60
N VAL A 155 5.56 10.71 4.35
CA VAL A 155 4.42 11.23 5.12
C VAL A 155 4.54 10.94 6.62
N ASP A 156 5.10 9.79 7.01
CA ASP A 156 5.31 9.42 8.41
C ASP A 156 6.35 10.29 9.11
N ARG A 157 7.21 10.96 8.35
CA ARG A 157 8.24 11.88 8.83
C ARG A 157 7.86 13.35 8.67
N SER A 158 6.67 13.63 8.16
CA SER A 158 6.18 15.01 8.09
C SER A 158 5.83 15.54 9.48
N ALA A 159 5.81 16.87 9.62
CA ALA A 159 5.50 17.55 10.88
C ALA A 159 4.09 17.21 11.41
N ASP A 160 3.13 17.00 10.50
CA ASP A 160 1.77 16.51 10.80
C ASP A 160 1.35 15.48 9.74
N PRO A 161 1.50 14.18 10.03
CA PRO A 161 1.16 13.14 9.07
C PRO A 161 -0.32 13.11 8.66
N VAL A 162 -1.25 13.42 9.55
CA VAL A 162 -2.70 13.43 9.25
C VAL A 162 -3.05 14.60 8.33
N ALA A 163 -2.56 15.80 8.64
CA ALA A 163 -2.74 16.97 7.78
C ALA A 163 -2.07 16.78 6.41
N SER A 164 -0.90 16.15 6.38
CA SER A 164 -0.19 15.82 5.13
C SER A 164 -1.02 14.90 4.24
N VAL A 165 -1.62 13.85 4.78
CA VAL A 165 -2.49 12.92 4.00
C VAL A 165 -3.70 13.66 3.43
N ALA A 166 -4.31 14.58 4.16
CA ALA A 166 -5.45 15.37 3.68
C ALA A 166 -5.14 16.23 2.44
N ARG A 167 -3.86 16.55 2.21
CA ARG A 167 -3.41 17.36 1.06
C ARG A 167 -3.25 16.56 -0.23
N LEU A 168 -3.06 15.22 -0.14
CA LEU A 168 -2.66 14.37 -1.26
C LEU A 168 -3.71 14.28 -2.36
N ALA A 169 -4.98 14.35 -2.02
CA ALA A 169 -6.08 14.31 -3.00
C ALA A 169 -5.99 15.46 -4.02
N ALA A 170 -5.67 16.67 -3.56
CA ALA A 170 -5.52 17.84 -4.42
C ALA A 170 -4.31 17.74 -5.37
N LEU A 171 -3.32 16.89 -5.03
CA LEU A 171 -2.14 16.62 -5.85
C LEU A 171 -2.35 15.50 -6.87
N GLY A 172 -3.52 14.88 -6.93
CA GLY A 172 -3.80 13.76 -7.83
C GLY A 172 -3.06 12.48 -7.45
N VAL A 173 -2.77 12.29 -6.16
CA VAL A 173 -2.17 11.07 -5.62
C VAL A 173 -3.25 10.00 -5.47
N HIS A 174 -2.96 8.76 -5.88
CA HIS A 174 -3.89 7.64 -5.81
C HIS A 174 -3.83 6.92 -4.46
N ARG A 175 -2.62 6.82 -3.89
CA ARG A 175 -2.38 6.02 -2.67
C ARG A 175 -1.34 6.67 -1.78
N VAL A 176 -1.43 6.41 -0.48
CA VAL A 176 -0.39 6.76 0.49
C VAL A 176 -0.01 5.53 1.30
N LEU A 177 1.30 5.26 1.39
CA LEU A 177 1.88 4.24 2.26
C LEU A 177 2.29 4.87 3.58
N THR A 178 1.77 4.36 4.69
CA THR A 178 2.01 4.92 6.02
C THR A 178 2.06 3.85 7.12
N SER A 179 2.78 4.15 8.19
CA SER A 179 2.71 3.43 9.47
C SER A 179 1.94 4.20 10.55
N GLY A 180 1.23 5.28 10.15
CA GLY A 180 0.54 6.16 11.10
C GLY A 180 1.48 7.15 11.79
N GLY A 181 2.59 7.56 11.15
CA GLY A 181 3.60 8.44 11.75
C GLY A 181 4.49 7.75 12.80
N ALA A 182 4.36 6.43 12.98
CA ALA A 182 5.12 5.64 13.95
C ALA A 182 6.26 4.87 13.27
N SER A 183 7.20 4.35 14.07
CA SER A 183 8.26 3.48 13.56
C SER A 183 7.69 2.17 13.01
N ARG A 184 6.66 1.65 13.65
CA ARG A 184 5.95 0.40 13.29
C ARG A 184 4.46 0.67 13.11
N VAL A 185 3.87 -0.02 12.15
CA VAL A 185 2.44 0.06 11.86
C VAL A 185 1.55 -0.30 13.06
N ALA A 186 1.97 -1.28 13.87
CA ALA A 186 1.22 -1.68 15.08
C ALA A 186 1.08 -0.52 16.08
N ASP A 187 2.11 0.32 16.22
CA ASP A 187 2.08 1.48 17.12
C ASP A 187 1.12 2.56 16.59
N GLY A 188 1.16 2.84 15.28
CA GLY A 188 0.24 3.78 14.63
C GLY A 188 -1.22 3.28 14.64
N LEU A 189 -1.43 1.96 14.55
CA LEU A 189 -2.73 1.34 14.70
C LEU A 189 -3.26 1.50 16.14
N ALA A 190 -2.44 1.17 17.14
CA ALA A 190 -2.80 1.28 18.55
C ALA A 190 -3.08 2.74 18.96
N ALA A 191 -2.34 3.70 18.42
CA ALA A 191 -2.57 5.13 18.63
C ALA A 191 -3.82 5.68 17.90
N GLY A 192 -4.44 4.90 17.02
CA GLY A 192 -5.59 5.34 16.21
C GLY A 192 -5.23 6.31 15.07
N THR A 193 -3.95 6.58 14.83
CA THR A 193 -3.48 7.53 13.81
C THR A 193 -3.79 7.03 12.40
N ILE A 194 -3.64 5.71 12.15
CA ILE A 194 -3.99 5.11 10.86
C ILE A 194 -5.47 5.37 10.53
N ALA A 195 -6.37 5.13 11.50
CA ALA A 195 -7.80 5.41 11.30
C ALA A 195 -8.09 6.92 11.10
N ALA A 196 -7.33 7.80 11.74
CA ALA A 196 -7.42 9.25 11.52
C ALA A 196 -6.97 9.62 10.10
N MET A 197 -5.87 9.04 9.60
CA MET A 197 -5.39 9.21 8.24
C MET A 197 -6.41 8.70 7.20
N VAL A 198 -7.01 7.53 7.42
CA VAL A 198 -8.07 7.00 6.54
C VAL A 198 -9.24 7.98 6.44
N ARG A 199 -9.67 8.57 7.54
CA ARG A 199 -10.73 9.59 7.52
C ARG A 199 -10.33 10.88 6.81
N ALA A 200 -9.07 11.28 6.91
CA ALA A 200 -8.54 12.51 6.31
C ALA A 200 -8.22 12.37 4.81
N ALA A 201 -7.95 11.15 4.35
CA ALA A 201 -7.46 10.87 3.00
C ALA A 201 -8.45 11.18 1.86
N GLY A 202 -9.74 11.28 2.16
CA GLY A 202 -10.76 11.47 1.13
C GLY A 202 -10.76 10.31 0.12
N PRO A 203 -10.54 10.58 -1.19
CA PRO A 203 -10.48 9.55 -2.21
C PRO A 203 -9.14 8.80 -2.26
N VAL A 204 -8.11 9.28 -1.57
CA VAL A 204 -6.77 8.65 -1.57
C VAL A 204 -6.81 7.35 -0.77
N GLN A 205 -6.37 6.26 -1.38
CA GLN A 205 -6.27 4.96 -0.71
C GLN A 205 -5.17 5.00 0.36
N VAL A 206 -5.49 4.62 1.58
CA VAL A 206 -4.47 4.44 2.64
C VAL A 206 -4.00 2.99 2.62
N MET A 207 -2.72 2.80 2.41
CA MET A 207 -2.02 1.52 2.48
C MET A 207 -1.17 1.50 3.75
N ALA A 208 -1.37 0.48 4.58
CA ALA A 208 -0.61 0.33 5.83
C ALA A 208 0.69 -0.42 5.59
N GLY A 209 1.81 0.12 6.07
CA GLY A 209 3.11 -0.51 5.98
C GLY A 209 4.05 -0.10 7.11
N GLY A 210 5.23 -0.68 7.15
CA GLY A 210 6.20 -0.46 8.23
C GLY A 210 6.17 -1.57 9.27
N GLY A 211 6.56 -2.78 8.85
CA GLY A 211 6.64 -3.96 9.69
C GLY A 211 5.30 -4.62 9.97
N VAL A 212 4.38 -4.60 9.00
CA VAL A 212 3.11 -5.32 9.04
C VAL A 212 3.35 -6.82 9.25
N ARG A 213 2.59 -7.41 10.16
CA ARG A 213 2.51 -8.85 10.41
C ARG A 213 1.11 -9.36 10.09
N ALA A 214 0.96 -10.66 9.86
CA ALA A 214 -0.34 -11.26 9.60
C ALA A 214 -1.36 -10.95 10.71
N ASP A 215 -0.92 -10.90 11.96
CA ASP A 215 -1.77 -10.59 13.13
C ASP A 215 -2.26 -9.13 13.17
N ASP A 216 -1.59 -8.21 12.47
CA ASP A 216 -2.02 -6.81 12.38
C ASP A 216 -3.17 -6.62 11.38
N VAL A 217 -3.32 -7.54 10.42
CA VAL A 217 -4.23 -7.41 9.28
C VAL A 217 -5.70 -7.18 9.67
N PRO A 218 -6.29 -7.92 10.64
CA PRO A 218 -7.68 -7.67 11.05
C PRO A 218 -7.89 -6.26 11.62
N GLY A 219 -6.95 -5.79 12.43
CA GLY A 219 -7.00 -4.43 13.00
C GLY A 219 -6.86 -3.34 11.94
N LEU A 220 -5.96 -3.54 10.97
CA LEU A 220 -5.75 -2.61 9.85
C LEU A 220 -6.98 -2.55 8.94
N ALA A 221 -7.57 -3.68 8.61
CA ALA A 221 -8.83 -3.73 7.85
C ALA A 221 -9.97 -3.02 8.58
N SER A 222 -10.09 -3.22 9.90
CA SER A 222 -11.08 -2.52 10.74
C SER A 222 -10.85 -1.02 10.78
N ALA A 223 -9.58 -0.56 10.72
CA ALA A 223 -9.23 0.85 10.60
C ALA A 223 -9.59 1.43 9.23
N GLY A 224 -9.91 0.59 8.23
CA GLY A 224 -10.40 0.99 6.91
C GLY A 224 -9.30 1.21 5.88
N VAL A 225 -8.12 0.60 6.05
CA VAL A 225 -7.06 0.67 5.03
C VAL A 225 -7.50 -0.06 3.75
N ALA A 226 -7.07 0.46 2.60
CA ALA A 226 -7.36 -0.12 1.29
C ALA A 226 -6.35 -1.22 0.89
N ALA A 227 -5.17 -1.21 1.50
CA ALA A 227 -4.12 -2.17 1.21
C ALA A 227 -3.17 -2.35 2.41
N VAL A 228 -2.45 -3.46 2.41
CA VAL A 228 -1.32 -3.72 3.33
C VAL A 228 -0.05 -3.97 2.52
N HIS A 229 1.07 -3.43 3.01
CA HIS A 229 2.38 -3.51 2.38
C HIS A 229 3.37 -4.21 3.30
N LEU A 230 4.05 -5.23 2.78
CA LEU A 230 5.01 -6.03 3.51
C LEU A 230 6.30 -6.23 2.70
N SER A 231 7.44 -6.28 3.38
CA SER A 231 8.67 -6.79 2.76
C SER A 231 8.63 -8.32 2.59
N ALA A 232 7.91 -9.03 3.47
CA ALA A 232 7.78 -10.49 3.45
C ALA A 232 9.12 -11.18 3.12
N SER A 233 10.21 -10.74 3.74
CA SER A 233 11.57 -11.15 3.40
C SER A 233 12.22 -11.97 4.51
N ARG A 234 13.17 -12.81 4.10
CA ARG A 234 14.14 -13.48 4.99
C ARG A 234 15.55 -13.23 4.50
N LEU A 235 16.51 -13.23 5.41
CA LEU A 235 17.92 -13.13 5.04
C LEU A 235 18.45 -14.49 4.57
N VAL A 236 19.25 -14.46 3.51
CA VAL A 236 20.00 -15.60 3.01
C VAL A 236 21.49 -15.25 2.96
N GLY A 237 22.31 -16.16 3.44
CA GLY A 237 23.77 -16.01 3.45
C GLY A 237 24.45 -16.69 2.26
N PRO A 238 25.79 -16.66 2.21
CA PRO A 238 26.57 -17.35 1.20
C PRO A 238 26.23 -18.84 1.12
N GLY A 239 26.13 -19.38 -0.10
CA GLY A 239 25.83 -20.80 -0.31
C GLY A 239 24.34 -21.16 -0.35
N HIS A 240 23.44 -20.23 -0.19
CA HIS A 240 22.00 -20.45 -0.30
C HIS A 240 21.59 -21.05 -1.66
N ASP A 241 22.31 -20.75 -2.75
CA ASP A 241 22.09 -21.31 -4.09
C ASP A 241 22.75 -22.69 -4.30
N GLY A 242 23.16 -23.38 -3.23
CA GLY A 242 23.72 -24.74 -3.25
C GLY A 242 25.22 -24.85 -3.56
N GLY A 243 25.93 -23.73 -3.64
CA GLY A 243 27.37 -23.72 -3.79
C GLY A 243 28.08 -23.86 -2.42
N PRO A 244 29.31 -24.49 -2.36
CA PRO A 244 30.07 -24.63 -1.12
C PRO A 244 30.43 -23.24 -0.55
N ALA A 245 29.92 -22.90 0.64
CA ALA A 245 30.18 -21.64 1.32
C ALA A 245 31.69 -21.47 1.67
N GLU A 246 32.42 -22.57 1.86
CA GLU A 246 33.83 -22.63 2.26
C GLU A 246 34.79 -22.18 1.17
N ALA A 247 34.38 -22.12 -0.10
CA ALA A 247 35.26 -21.72 -1.22
C ALA A 247 35.40 -20.20 -1.38
N ARG A 248 34.67 -19.39 -0.63
CA ARG A 248 34.68 -17.93 -0.77
C ARG A 248 35.48 -17.27 0.34
N ARG A 249 36.47 -16.44 -0.05
CA ARG A 249 37.17 -15.59 0.91
C ARG A 249 36.24 -14.51 1.42
N PRO A 250 36.05 -14.34 2.74
CA PRO A 250 35.25 -13.26 3.27
C PRO A 250 35.95 -11.92 3.01
N VAL A 251 35.39 -11.12 2.09
CA VAL A 251 35.86 -9.75 1.84
C VAL A 251 34.65 -8.86 2.06
N SER A 252 34.71 -7.99 3.08
CA SER A 252 33.68 -6.99 3.30
C SER A 252 33.70 -5.95 2.16
N LEU A 253 32.59 -5.76 1.50
CA LEU A 253 32.39 -4.72 0.48
C LEU A 253 31.52 -3.60 1.06
N GLY A 254 32.07 -2.39 1.08
CA GLY A 254 31.37 -1.24 1.64
C GLY A 254 31.15 -1.36 3.16
N SER A 255 30.02 -0.86 3.65
CA SER A 255 29.63 -0.90 5.08
C SER A 255 28.82 -2.14 5.47
N ALA A 256 28.59 -3.09 4.55
CA ALA A 256 27.85 -4.30 4.82
C ALA A 256 28.63 -5.20 5.80
N ALA A 257 27.98 -5.58 6.91
CA ALA A 257 28.58 -6.42 7.94
C ALA A 257 28.59 -7.91 7.56
N SER A 258 27.91 -8.32 6.49
CA SER A 258 27.82 -9.70 6.03
C SER A 258 27.49 -9.79 4.54
N ASP A 259 27.78 -10.95 3.92
CA ASP A 259 27.38 -11.27 2.53
C ASP A 259 25.90 -11.71 2.43
N SER A 260 25.13 -11.55 3.49
CA SER A 260 23.71 -11.89 3.49
C SER A 260 22.87 -10.80 2.80
N HIS A 261 21.85 -11.22 2.08
CA HIS A 261 20.91 -10.31 1.44
C HIS A 261 19.44 -10.77 1.65
N PRO A 262 18.45 -9.87 1.58
CA PRO A 262 17.06 -10.23 1.71
C PRO A 262 16.55 -10.89 0.43
N VAL A 263 15.73 -11.96 0.60
CA VAL A 263 14.95 -12.58 -0.47
C VAL A 263 13.49 -12.67 -0.02
N THR A 264 12.56 -12.61 -0.98
CA THR A 264 11.13 -12.76 -0.68
C THR A 264 10.84 -14.16 -0.15
N ASP A 265 10.07 -14.25 0.94
CA ASP A 265 9.69 -15.49 1.61
C ASP A 265 8.24 -15.86 1.27
N LEU A 266 8.05 -16.95 0.53
CA LEU A 266 6.75 -17.45 0.14
C LEU A 266 5.82 -17.73 1.33
N ALA A 267 6.37 -18.25 2.43
CA ALA A 267 5.58 -18.56 3.62
C ALA A 267 5.01 -17.29 4.25
N ALA A 268 5.81 -16.21 4.29
CA ALA A 268 5.37 -14.91 4.78
C ALA A 268 4.31 -14.27 3.88
N VAL A 269 4.48 -14.32 2.55
CA VAL A 269 3.47 -13.83 1.59
C VAL A 269 2.15 -14.59 1.77
N ARG A 270 2.19 -15.91 1.80
CA ARG A 270 1.00 -16.76 2.01
C ARG A 270 0.34 -16.53 3.37
N ALA A 271 1.10 -16.25 4.42
CA ALA A 271 0.54 -15.93 5.73
C ALA A 271 -0.26 -14.62 5.69
N ALA A 272 0.28 -13.58 5.07
CA ALA A 272 -0.41 -12.31 4.89
C ALA A 272 -1.67 -12.49 4.01
N ARG A 273 -1.59 -13.27 2.92
CA ARG A 273 -2.73 -13.58 2.06
C ARG A 273 -3.85 -14.25 2.84
N ARG A 274 -3.56 -15.31 3.59
CA ARG A 274 -4.56 -16.00 4.42
C ARG A 274 -5.22 -15.07 5.43
N ALA A 275 -4.46 -14.19 6.06
CA ALA A 275 -5.01 -13.23 7.03
C ALA A 275 -6.01 -12.27 6.37
N LEU A 276 -5.80 -11.91 5.09
CA LEU A 276 -6.72 -11.08 4.31
C LEU A 276 -7.95 -11.88 3.82
N ASP A 277 -7.78 -13.14 3.43
CA ASP A 277 -8.87 -13.99 2.91
C ASP A 277 -9.93 -14.33 3.97
N VAL A 278 -9.56 -14.33 5.25
CA VAL A 278 -10.51 -14.52 6.37
C VAL A 278 -11.45 -13.33 6.55
N LEU A 279 -11.15 -12.17 5.95
CA LEU A 279 -11.94 -10.93 6.10
C LEU A 279 -13.03 -10.77 5.04
N GLY A 280 -13.00 -11.53 3.98
CA GLY A 280 -13.97 -11.52 2.87
C GLY A 280 -14.75 -12.79 2.80
#